data_5eebc7a17a0e6c3b5a011d7f0253addb
#
_entry.id   5eebc7a17a0e6c3b5a011d7f0253addb
#
_cell.length_a   1.000
_cell.length_b   1.000
_cell.length_c   1.000
_cell.angle_alpha   90.00
_cell.angle_beta   90.00
_cell.angle_gamma   90.00
#
_symmetry.space_group_name_H-M   'P 1'
#
loop_
_entity.id
_entity.type
_entity.pdbx_description
1 polymer ?
#
loop_
_entity_poly.entity_id
_entity_poly.type
_entity_poly.pdbx_seq_one_letter_code
_entity_poly.pdbx_strand_id
1 'polypeptide(L)'
;MKIIVGIGNPGRQYAGTRHNVGYRVIEKLAQALDAPAGRERFDSILQEAMIDSEKTLLIRPLTYVNLSGSAVRRAADWYGCTPQDVLVACDDMNLPVAAIRARAAGRSGGHNGLQSVIDHLGTTDFPRLRIGRASCRERV
;
A
#
# COMPACT_ATOMS: atom_id res chain seq x y z
N MET A 1 6.49 14.86 -6.08
CA MET A 1 6.77 13.60 -5.36
C MET A 1 5.51 12.78 -5.26
N LYS A 2 5.60 11.48 -5.47
CA LYS A 2 4.50 10.54 -5.33
C LYS A 2 4.81 9.55 -4.20
N ILE A 3 3.76 8.97 -3.64
CA ILE A 3 3.87 7.94 -2.61
C ILE A 3 3.12 6.71 -3.09
N ILE A 4 3.76 5.55 -3.03
CA ILE A 4 3.11 4.26 -3.31
C ILE A 4 3.12 3.46 -2.01
N VAL A 5 1.94 3.10 -1.54
CA VAL A 5 1.75 2.39 -0.27
C VAL A 5 1.29 0.97 -0.55
N GLY A 6 1.94 0.00 0.06
CA GLY A 6 1.48 -1.38 0.06
C GLY A 6 0.95 -1.75 1.43
N ILE A 7 -0.33 -2.08 1.51
CA ILE A 7 -0.96 -2.46 2.78
C ILE A 7 -0.77 -3.95 3.04
N GLY A 8 -0.36 -4.29 4.24
CA GLY A 8 -0.22 -5.67 4.68
C GLY A 8 -0.20 -5.76 6.20
N ASN A 9 -0.16 -6.97 6.71
CA ASN A 9 -0.01 -7.21 8.14
C ASN A 9 1.45 -7.49 8.46
N PRO A 10 2.03 -6.76 9.41
CA PRO A 10 3.39 -7.03 9.84
C PRO A 10 3.44 -8.32 10.67
N GLY A 11 4.63 -8.92 10.73
CA GLY A 11 4.85 -10.12 11.52
C GLY A 11 5.15 -11.32 10.67
N ARG A 12 5.93 -12.25 11.25
CA ARG A 12 6.40 -13.44 10.52
C ARG A 12 5.27 -14.36 10.11
N GLN A 13 4.19 -14.41 10.89
CA GLN A 13 3.06 -15.28 10.59
C GLN A 13 2.33 -14.88 9.30
N TYR A 14 2.51 -13.65 8.85
CA TYR A 14 1.89 -13.17 7.62
C TYR A 14 2.87 -13.10 6.45
N ALA A 15 4.17 -13.25 6.70
CA ALA A 15 5.18 -13.18 5.66
C ALA A 15 4.95 -14.29 4.64
N GLY A 16 4.93 -13.93 3.37
CA GLY A 16 4.69 -14.89 2.30
C GLY A 16 3.26 -15.34 2.15
N THR A 17 2.33 -14.86 2.98
CA THR A 17 0.91 -15.19 2.85
C THR A 17 0.25 -14.30 1.81
N ARG A 18 -0.93 -14.70 1.38
CA ARG A 18 -1.74 -13.94 0.41
C ARG A 18 -2.29 -12.65 1.01
N HIS A 19 -2.27 -12.52 2.35
CA HIS A 19 -2.71 -11.32 3.04
C HIS A 19 -1.73 -10.14 2.87
N ASN A 20 -0.53 -10.41 2.36
CA ASN A 20 0.50 -9.38 2.21
C ASN A 20 0.76 -9.03 0.74
N VAL A 21 -0.26 -9.12 -0.09
CA VAL A 21 -0.16 -8.76 -1.50
C VAL A 21 0.35 -7.33 -1.68
N GLY A 22 -0.15 -6.38 -0.87
CA GLY A 22 0.32 -5.00 -0.94
C GLY A 22 1.81 -4.87 -0.65
N TYR A 23 2.29 -5.55 0.38
CA TYR A 23 3.73 -5.57 0.70
C TYR A 23 4.54 -6.13 -0.46
N ARG A 24 4.05 -7.19 -1.09
CA ARG A 24 4.75 -7.82 -2.21
C ARG A 24 4.86 -6.90 -3.41
N VAL A 25 3.84 -6.08 -3.66
CA VAL A 25 3.91 -5.08 -4.72
C VAL A 25 5.07 -4.11 -4.46
N ILE A 26 5.19 -3.62 -3.24
CA ILE A 26 6.26 -2.70 -2.88
C ILE A 26 7.63 -3.38 -3.01
N GLU A 27 7.76 -4.61 -2.54
CA GLU A 27 9.02 -5.35 -2.64
C GLU A 27 9.44 -5.55 -4.10
N LYS A 28 8.51 -5.91 -4.96
CA LYS A 28 8.76 -6.09 -6.39
C LYS A 28 9.13 -4.78 -7.07
N LEU A 29 8.45 -3.69 -6.74
CA LEU A 29 8.79 -2.37 -7.27
C LEU A 29 10.18 -1.94 -6.83
N ALA A 30 10.51 -2.14 -5.55
CA ALA A 30 11.83 -1.76 -5.04
C ALA A 30 12.94 -2.51 -5.77
N GLN A 31 12.74 -3.80 -6.04
CA GLN A 31 13.69 -4.59 -6.82
C GLN A 31 13.82 -4.07 -8.25
N ALA A 32 12.69 -3.84 -8.91
CA ALA A 32 12.68 -3.40 -10.30
C ALA A 32 13.31 -2.01 -10.49
N LEU A 33 13.21 -1.15 -9.48
CA LEU A 33 13.70 0.22 -9.53
C LEU A 33 15.07 0.38 -8.84
N ASP A 34 15.68 -0.71 -8.39
CA ASP A 34 16.95 -0.69 -7.65
C ASP A 34 16.91 0.29 -6.46
N ALA A 35 15.80 0.30 -5.73
CA ALA A 35 15.69 1.17 -4.57
C ALA A 35 16.68 0.75 -3.47
N PRO A 36 17.31 1.70 -2.77
CA PRO A 36 18.19 1.37 -1.66
C PRO A 36 17.43 0.64 -0.54
N ALA A 37 18.17 0.07 0.39
CA ALA A 37 17.59 -0.57 1.55
C ALA A 37 16.66 0.38 2.29
N GLY A 38 15.55 -0.15 2.81
CA GLY A 38 14.56 0.65 3.50
C GLY A 38 15.03 1.13 4.87
N ARG A 39 14.41 2.20 5.31
CA ARG A 39 14.59 2.72 6.68
C ARG A 39 13.23 2.80 7.34
N GLU A 40 13.21 2.69 8.65
CA GLU A 40 11.97 2.76 9.42
C GLU A 40 11.65 4.20 9.80
N ARG A 41 10.46 4.64 9.45
CA ARG A 41 9.96 5.96 9.80
C ARG A 41 8.44 5.97 9.67
N PHE A 42 7.74 6.76 10.46
CA PHE A 42 6.28 6.85 10.46
C PHE A 42 5.62 5.48 10.63
N ASP A 43 6.18 4.65 11.51
CA ASP A 43 5.73 3.26 11.69
C ASP A 43 5.65 2.49 10.37
N SER A 44 6.61 2.72 9.49
CA SER A 44 6.63 2.14 8.15
C SER A 44 8.06 1.86 7.71
N ILE A 45 8.22 0.99 6.72
CA ILE A 45 9.47 0.87 5.99
C ILE A 45 9.38 1.75 4.75
N LEU A 46 10.33 2.67 4.60
CA LEU A 46 10.38 3.61 3.49
C LEU A 46 11.57 3.32 2.59
N GLN A 47 11.33 3.32 1.28
CA GLN A 47 12.37 3.22 0.27
C GLN A 47 12.13 4.31 -0.76
N GLU A 48 13.21 4.96 -1.21
CA GLU A 48 13.12 5.99 -2.24
C GLU A 48 13.48 5.41 -3.59
N ALA A 49 12.74 5.80 -4.61
CA ALA A 49 12.98 5.36 -5.98
C ALA A 49 12.68 6.51 -6.94
N MET A 50 13.15 6.36 -8.18
CA MET A 50 12.83 7.32 -9.24
C MET A 50 11.97 6.61 -10.28
N ILE A 51 10.82 7.18 -10.59
CA ILE A 51 9.95 6.71 -11.66
C ILE A 51 9.77 7.88 -12.63
N ASP A 52 10.21 7.70 -13.89
CA ASP A 52 10.11 8.73 -14.92
C ASP A 52 10.65 10.09 -14.44
N SER A 53 11.81 10.07 -13.79
CA SER A 53 12.48 11.25 -13.24
C SER A 53 11.76 11.93 -12.09
N GLU A 54 10.70 11.31 -11.57
CA GLU A 54 10.00 11.79 -10.38
C GLU A 54 10.36 10.97 -9.16
N LYS A 55 10.74 11.66 -8.08
CA LYS A 55 11.04 10.99 -6.81
C LYS A 55 9.76 10.35 -6.26
N THR A 56 9.84 9.08 -5.93
CA THR A 56 8.73 8.28 -5.45
C THR A 56 9.11 7.58 -4.15
N LEU A 57 8.22 7.64 -3.18
CA LEU A 57 8.41 6.99 -1.91
C LEU A 57 7.62 5.68 -1.90
N LEU A 58 8.30 4.58 -1.62
CA LEU A 58 7.67 3.26 -1.48
C LEU A 58 7.51 2.97 -0.01
N ILE A 59 6.28 2.76 0.45
CA ILE A 59 5.96 2.65 1.87
C ILE A 59 5.24 1.34 2.17
N ARG A 60 5.74 0.62 3.19
CA ARG A 60 5.05 -0.52 3.79
C ARG A 60 4.75 -0.20 5.24
N PRO A 61 3.51 0.20 5.57
CA PRO A 61 3.17 0.45 6.98
C PRO A 61 3.35 -0.80 7.82
N LEU A 62 3.96 -0.64 8.99
CA LEU A 62 4.20 -1.73 9.96
C LEU A 62 3.10 -1.82 10.99
N THR A 63 2.08 -0.96 10.91
CA THR A 63 0.90 -1.01 11.75
C THR A 63 0.02 -2.18 11.33
N TYR A 64 -0.90 -2.59 12.19
CA TYR A 64 -1.95 -3.49 11.74
C TYR A 64 -2.75 -2.84 10.62
N VAL A 65 -3.36 -3.66 9.77
CA VAL A 65 -4.03 -3.20 8.55
C VAL A 65 -5.02 -2.06 8.83
N ASN A 66 -5.82 -2.19 9.89
CA ASN A 66 -6.82 -1.20 10.23
C ASN A 66 -6.24 0.13 10.75
N LEU A 67 -4.93 0.23 10.93
CA LEU A 67 -4.25 1.43 11.38
C LEU A 67 -3.34 2.02 10.30
N SER A 68 -3.37 1.49 9.10
CA SER A 68 -2.47 1.90 8.00
C SER A 68 -2.57 3.39 7.66
N GLY A 69 -3.76 3.96 7.77
CA GLY A 69 -4.00 5.36 7.40
C GLY A 69 -3.19 6.37 8.22
N SER A 70 -2.94 6.07 9.49
CA SER A 70 -2.14 6.95 10.33
C SER A 70 -0.72 7.12 9.78
N ALA A 71 -0.08 6.02 9.41
CA ALA A 71 1.26 6.05 8.84
C ALA A 71 1.29 6.80 7.50
N VAL A 72 0.31 6.52 6.64
CA VAL A 72 0.20 7.17 5.33
C VAL A 72 0.01 8.68 5.49
N ARG A 73 -0.87 9.11 6.39
CA ARG A 73 -1.13 10.52 6.62
C ARG A 73 0.12 11.25 7.10
N ARG A 74 0.84 10.67 8.03
CA ARG A 74 2.06 11.29 8.55
C ARG A 74 3.13 11.43 7.46
N ALA A 75 3.30 10.42 6.64
CA ALA A 75 4.25 10.49 5.53
C ALA A 75 3.84 11.54 4.51
N ALA A 76 2.57 11.57 4.12
CA ALA A 76 2.06 12.54 3.16
C ALA A 76 2.26 13.98 3.67
N ASP A 77 1.96 14.23 4.94
CA ASP A 77 2.14 15.56 5.53
C ASP A 77 3.61 15.97 5.56
N TRP A 78 4.49 15.06 5.93
CA TRP A 78 5.92 15.35 6.02
C TRP A 78 6.51 15.74 4.66
N TYR A 79 6.11 15.03 3.60
CA TYR A 79 6.65 15.26 2.26
C TYR A 79 5.82 16.26 1.44
N GLY A 80 4.77 16.83 2.02
CA GLY A 80 3.93 17.81 1.33
C GLY A 80 3.12 17.21 0.19
N CYS A 81 2.73 15.95 0.29
CA CYS A 81 1.93 15.29 -0.75
C CYS A 81 0.44 15.48 -0.51
N THR A 82 -0.31 15.66 -1.59
CA THR A 82 -1.77 15.68 -1.55
C THR A 82 -2.30 14.24 -1.63
N PRO A 83 -3.59 14.00 -1.30
CA PRO A 83 -4.14 12.66 -1.46
C PRO A 83 -4.00 12.09 -2.87
N GLN A 84 -4.09 12.92 -3.91
CA GLN A 84 -3.94 12.47 -5.29
C GLN A 84 -2.52 12.01 -5.63
N ASP A 85 -1.55 12.36 -4.81
CA ASP A 85 -0.16 11.91 -4.96
C ASP A 85 0.09 10.55 -4.33
N VAL A 86 -0.92 9.96 -3.67
CA VAL A 86 -0.80 8.70 -2.93
C VAL A 86 -1.53 7.59 -3.66
N LEU A 87 -0.78 6.56 -4.09
CA LEU A 87 -1.36 5.34 -4.66
C LEU A 87 -1.30 4.24 -3.60
N VAL A 88 -2.44 3.62 -3.30
CA VAL A 88 -2.52 2.56 -2.31
C VAL A 88 -2.74 1.21 -3.00
N ALA A 89 -1.84 0.26 -2.79
CA ALA A 89 -1.98 -1.12 -3.26
C ALA A 89 -2.49 -1.99 -2.12
N CYS A 90 -3.58 -2.72 -2.38
CA CYS A 90 -4.19 -3.60 -1.38
C CYS A 90 -4.79 -4.84 -2.03
N ASP A 91 -5.10 -5.83 -1.22
CA ASP A 91 -5.74 -7.05 -1.69
C ASP A 91 -7.24 -6.86 -1.88
N ASP A 92 -7.85 -7.73 -2.69
CA ASP A 92 -9.29 -7.75 -2.91
C ASP A 92 -9.74 -9.19 -3.04
N MET A 93 -10.54 -9.65 -2.08
CA MET A 93 -11.06 -11.02 -2.07
C MET A 93 -12.09 -11.27 -3.18
N ASN A 94 -12.68 -10.21 -3.70
CA ASN A 94 -13.74 -10.32 -4.70
C ASN A 94 -13.22 -10.34 -6.14
N LEU A 95 -11.91 -10.17 -6.33
CA LEU A 95 -11.29 -10.28 -7.64
C LEU A 95 -10.70 -11.68 -7.82
N PRO A 96 -10.71 -12.21 -9.06
CA PRO A 96 -9.95 -13.44 -9.34
C PRO A 96 -8.49 -13.28 -8.94
N VAL A 97 -7.85 -14.39 -8.58
CA VAL A 97 -6.44 -14.39 -8.17
C VAL A 97 -5.59 -13.73 -9.25
N ALA A 98 -4.71 -12.84 -8.85
CA ALA A 98 -3.81 -12.08 -9.71
C ALA A 98 -4.48 -11.07 -10.64
N ALA A 99 -5.81 -10.94 -10.62
CA ALA A 99 -6.48 -9.88 -11.36
C ALA A 99 -6.18 -8.53 -10.68
N ILE A 100 -6.05 -7.48 -11.47
CA ILE A 100 -5.69 -6.15 -11.00
C ILE A 100 -6.78 -5.17 -11.42
N ARG A 101 -7.19 -4.32 -10.49
CA ARG A 101 -8.14 -3.25 -10.77
C ARG A 101 -7.59 -1.93 -10.23
N ALA A 102 -7.37 -0.97 -11.12
CA ALA A 102 -6.94 0.37 -10.78
C ALA A 102 -8.12 1.32 -10.81
N ARG A 103 -8.24 2.19 -9.80
CA ARG A 103 -9.27 3.22 -9.72
C ARG A 103 -8.62 4.51 -9.23
N ALA A 104 -9.08 5.65 -9.75
CA ALA A 104 -8.62 6.96 -9.29
C ALA A 104 -9.25 7.37 -7.97
N ALA A 105 -10.40 6.80 -7.62
CA ALA A 105 -11.14 7.12 -6.41
C ALA A 105 -12.11 5.99 -6.08
N GLY A 106 -12.71 6.01 -4.91
CA GLY A 106 -13.76 5.09 -4.56
C GLY A 106 -13.79 4.70 -3.09
N ARG A 107 -14.84 4.00 -2.71
CA ARG A 107 -15.04 3.51 -1.34
C ARG A 107 -14.09 2.35 -1.04
N SER A 108 -14.02 2.00 0.24
CA SER A 108 -13.14 0.92 0.69
C SER A 108 -13.58 -0.47 0.21
N GLY A 109 -14.85 -0.66 -0.10
CA GLY A 109 -15.40 -1.97 -0.42
C GLY A 109 -15.23 -2.97 0.71
N GLY A 110 -15.23 -2.51 1.95
CA GLY A 110 -15.07 -3.36 3.12
C GLY A 110 -13.62 -3.64 3.53
N HIS A 111 -12.64 -3.11 2.81
CA HIS A 111 -11.23 -3.30 3.16
C HIS A 111 -10.84 -2.36 4.29
N ASN A 112 -10.50 -2.91 5.45
CA ASN A 112 -10.21 -2.12 6.65
C ASN A 112 -9.01 -1.20 6.49
N GLY A 113 -7.96 -1.65 5.84
CA GLY A 113 -6.77 -0.83 5.60
C GLY A 113 -7.07 0.35 4.69
N LEU A 114 -7.80 0.11 3.61
CA LEU A 114 -8.19 1.17 2.70
C LEU A 114 -9.14 2.15 3.38
N GLN A 115 -10.06 1.66 4.21
CA GLN A 115 -10.94 2.54 4.98
C GLN A 115 -10.14 3.42 5.95
N SER A 116 -9.11 2.86 6.58
CA SER A 116 -8.23 3.63 7.46
C SER A 116 -7.53 4.77 6.70
N VAL A 117 -7.06 4.49 5.49
CA VAL A 117 -6.44 5.53 4.64
C VAL A 117 -7.48 6.61 4.29
N ILE A 118 -8.68 6.21 3.91
CA ILE A 118 -9.77 7.15 3.60
C ILE A 118 -10.04 8.05 4.81
N ASP A 119 -10.16 7.47 5.99
CA ASP A 119 -10.47 8.22 7.21
C ASP A 119 -9.37 9.22 7.54
N HIS A 120 -8.10 8.83 7.40
CA HIS A 120 -6.97 9.69 7.75
C HIS A 120 -6.65 10.73 6.69
N LEU A 121 -6.82 10.42 5.42
CA LEU A 121 -6.66 11.42 4.36
C LEU A 121 -7.87 12.33 4.22
N GLY A 122 -9.01 11.93 4.79
CA GLY A 122 -10.23 12.74 4.76
C GLY A 122 -10.93 12.76 3.42
N THR A 123 -10.64 11.82 2.53
CA THR A 123 -11.23 11.78 1.18
C THR A 123 -11.15 10.37 0.61
N THR A 124 -12.06 10.05 -0.32
CA THR A 124 -11.96 8.85 -1.15
C THR A 124 -11.24 9.14 -2.47
N ASP A 125 -10.84 10.38 -2.71
CA ASP A 125 -10.29 10.84 -3.98
C ASP A 125 -8.76 10.68 -3.99
N PHE A 126 -8.31 9.42 -4.03
CA PHE A 126 -6.90 9.06 -4.24
C PHE A 126 -6.84 7.74 -5.03
N PRO A 127 -5.79 7.54 -5.84
CA PRO A 127 -5.69 6.33 -6.63
C PRO A 127 -5.41 5.10 -5.77
N ARG A 128 -5.97 3.96 -6.20
CA ARG A 128 -5.74 2.69 -5.54
C ARG A 128 -5.61 1.59 -6.57
N LEU A 129 -4.86 0.56 -6.20
CA LEU A 129 -4.66 -0.63 -6.98
C LEU A 129 -5.14 -1.81 -6.15
N ARG A 130 -6.16 -2.51 -6.62
CA ARG A 130 -6.66 -3.70 -5.96
C ARG A 130 -6.16 -4.93 -6.69
N ILE A 131 -5.69 -5.91 -5.93
CA ILE A 131 -5.11 -7.13 -6.50
C ILE A 131 -5.86 -8.32 -5.92
N GLY A 132 -6.39 -9.16 -6.79
CA GLY A 132 -7.11 -10.35 -6.37
C GLY A 132 -6.21 -11.31 -5.62
N ARG A 133 -6.71 -11.83 -4.50
CA ARG A 133 -6.02 -12.83 -3.72
C ARG A 133 -6.91 -14.05 -3.52
N ALA A 134 -6.30 -15.20 -3.36
CA ALA A 134 -7.05 -16.40 -3.04
C ALA A 134 -7.58 -16.32 -1.62
N SER A 135 -8.72 -16.95 -1.36
CA SER A 135 -9.20 -17.12 0.00
C SER A 135 -8.25 -18.03 0.77
N CYS A 136 -8.37 -18.03 2.09
CA CYS A 136 -7.57 -18.92 2.94
C CYS A 136 -7.75 -20.39 2.59
N ARG A 137 -8.92 -20.75 2.05
CA ARG A 137 -9.23 -22.13 1.65
C ARG A 137 -8.44 -22.58 0.43
N GLU A 138 -8.02 -21.65 -0.39
CA GLU A 138 -7.28 -21.94 -1.62
C GLU A 138 -5.78 -22.01 -1.40
N ARG A 139 -5.36 -21.87 -0.16
CA ARG A 139 -3.94 -21.98 0.17
C ARG A 139 -3.48 -23.41 -0.06
N VAL A 140 -2.49 -23.56 -0.86
CA VAL A 140 -1.89 -24.84 -1.19
C VAL A 140 -0.47 -24.87 -0.67
#